data_3eaa2429fa042aef2d92fd832d419701
#
_entry.id   3eaa2429fa042aef2d92fd832d419701
#
_cell.length_a   1.000
_cell.length_b   1.000
_cell.length_c   1.000
_cell.angle_alpha   90.00
_cell.angle_beta   90.00
_cell.angle_gamma   90.00
#
_symmetry.space_group_name_H-M   'P 1'
#
loop_
_entity.id
_entity.type
_entity.pdbx_description
1 polymer ?
#
loop_
_entity_poly.entity_id
_entity_poly.type
_entity_poly.pdbx_seq_one_letter_code
_entity_poly.pdbx_strand_id
1 'polypeptide(L)'
;TAAHYDGQLLAWSEHDTTAAFFVDRIEKSDTASTVSYIWQHATHGSFTLPFIDDASVSNCITCAVVALHFGILPDVLAQRMATLEPVAMRLEVKEGQHGCTLINDSYNSDINSLDIALDFMNRRPDQNRRERTLILSDIYQSGETEQQLYADVAALVKKRGVKKFIGIGTALGRQQQAFEGLETKYFFDNINDFIGSKVFKSLHDEVILLKGARSFGFDK
;
A
#
# COMPACT_ATOMS: atom_id res chain seq x y z
N THR A 1 -8.65 8.40 23.50
CA THR A 1 -9.89 8.54 22.69
C THR A 1 -10.98 7.56 23.08
N ALA A 2 -10.65 6.40 23.68
CA ALA A 2 -11.65 5.44 24.18
C ALA A 2 -12.40 5.93 25.44
N ALA A 3 -11.86 6.89 26.16
CA ALA A 3 -12.39 7.36 27.46
C ALA A 3 -13.74 8.11 27.38
N HIS A 4 -14.26 8.42 26.20
CA HIS A 4 -15.52 9.16 26.00
C HIS A 4 -16.53 8.42 25.10
N TYR A 5 -16.35 7.09 24.90
CA TYR A 5 -17.25 6.30 24.07
C TYR A 5 -18.09 5.35 24.92
N ASP A 6 -19.41 5.57 24.96
CA ASP A 6 -20.37 4.77 25.74
C ASP A 6 -20.80 3.47 25.03
N GLY A 7 -20.28 3.19 23.85
CA GLY A 7 -20.56 1.99 23.08
C GLY A 7 -19.62 0.81 23.42
N GLN A 8 -19.96 -0.37 22.94
CA GLN A 8 -19.10 -1.54 23.07
C GLN A 8 -17.86 -1.38 22.14
N LEU A 9 -16.66 -1.43 22.70
CA LEU A 9 -15.41 -1.43 21.96
C LEU A 9 -14.95 -2.88 21.74
N LEU A 10 -14.79 -3.28 20.47
CA LEU A 10 -14.15 -4.52 20.08
C LEU A 10 -12.74 -4.20 19.56
N ALA A 11 -11.73 -4.62 20.30
CA ALA A 11 -10.34 -4.43 19.94
C ALA A 11 -9.68 -5.77 19.58
N TRP A 12 -8.69 -5.71 18.71
CA TRP A 12 -7.73 -6.79 18.52
C TRP A 12 -6.30 -6.35 18.85
N SER A 13 -5.46 -7.28 19.24
CA SER A 13 -4.07 -7.02 19.62
C SER A 13 -3.18 -8.23 19.39
N GLU A 14 -1.93 -7.99 19.05
CA GLU A 14 -0.83 -8.97 19.04
C GLU A 14 -0.08 -9.03 20.39
N HIS A 15 -0.35 -8.07 21.28
CA HIS A 15 0.42 -7.89 22.52
C HIS A 15 -0.43 -7.96 23.79
N ASP A 16 -1.70 -7.59 23.70
CA ASP A 16 -2.63 -7.59 24.83
C ASP A 16 -3.54 -8.82 24.78
N THR A 17 -3.24 -9.81 25.61
CA THR A 17 -4.00 -11.06 25.72
C THR A 17 -5.41 -10.85 26.29
N THR A 18 -5.73 -9.65 26.80
CA THR A 18 -7.07 -9.30 27.28
C THR A 18 -7.96 -8.73 26.18
N ALA A 19 -7.43 -8.50 24.98
CA ALA A 19 -8.22 -8.08 23.83
C ALA A 19 -9.26 -9.13 23.45
N ALA A 20 -10.45 -8.68 23.02
CA ALA A 20 -11.52 -9.58 22.60
C ALA A 20 -11.10 -10.52 21.45
N PHE A 21 -10.20 -10.07 20.59
CA PHE A 21 -9.54 -10.86 19.57
C PHE A 21 -8.02 -10.72 19.78
N PHE A 22 -7.42 -11.75 20.36
CA PHE A 22 -5.97 -11.82 20.54
C PHE A 22 -5.35 -12.56 19.37
N VAL A 23 -4.41 -11.92 18.69
CA VAL A 23 -3.60 -12.54 17.64
C VAL A 23 -2.42 -13.24 18.31
N ASP A 24 -2.48 -14.58 18.36
CA ASP A 24 -1.45 -15.39 18.98
C ASP A 24 -0.18 -15.43 18.11
N ARG A 25 -0.35 -15.55 16.78
CA ARG A 25 0.77 -15.64 15.84
C ARG A 25 0.36 -15.27 14.42
N ILE A 26 1.28 -14.61 13.70
CA ILE A 26 1.20 -14.40 12.24
C ILE A 26 2.43 -15.06 11.60
N GLU A 27 2.18 -16.05 10.75
CA GLU A 27 3.21 -16.72 9.95
C GLU A 27 3.08 -16.31 8.49
N LYS A 28 4.18 -15.84 7.91
CA LYS A 28 4.23 -15.41 6.51
C LYS A 28 5.07 -16.36 5.67
N SER A 29 4.52 -16.77 4.52
CA SER A 29 5.24 -17.44 3.45
C SER A 29 5.52 -16.44 2.30
N ASP A 30 6.02 -16.93 1.17
CA ASP A 30 6.26 -16.08 -0.01
C ASP A 30 4.97 -15.53 -0.64
N THR A 31 3.82 -16.18 -0.41
CA THR A 31 2.55 -15.87 -1.09
C THR A 31 1.34 -15.74 -0.17
N ALA A 32 1.47 -16.07 1.11
CA ALA A 32 0.34 -16.13 2.03
C ALA A 32 0.75 -15.78 3.46
N SER A 33 -0.21 -15.35 4.26
CA SER A 33 -0.07 -15.19 5.71
C SER A 33 -1.10 -16.03 6.43
N THR A 34 -0.69 -16.75 7.49
CA THR A 34 -1.59 -17.49 8.38
C THR A 34 -1.65 -16.77 9.71
N VAL A 35 -2.87 -16.44 10.14
CA VAL A 35 -3.16 -15.77 11.41
C VAL A 35 -3.80 -16.79 12.35
N SER A 36 -3.16 -17.05 13.49
CA SER A 36 -3.70 -17.82 14.61
C SER A 36 -4.22 -16.85 15.67
N TYR A 37 -5.41 -17.12 16.19
CA TYR A 37 -6.08 -16.19 17.12
C TYR A 37 -6.86 -16.87 18.22
N ILE A 38 -7.16 -16.11 19.27
CA ILE A 38 -8.09 -16.46 20.35
C ILE A 38 -9.20 -15.42 20.36
N TRP A 39 -10.45 -15.86 20.17
CA TRP A 39 -11.65 -15.03 20.21
C TRP A 39 -12.37 -15.17 21.56
N GLN A 40 -12.67 -14.02 22.21
CA GLN A 40 -13.35 -13.93 23.50
C GLN A 40 -12.79 -14.90 24.57
N HIS A 41 -11.45 -15.02 24.61
CA HIS A 41 -10.69 -15.84 25.57
C HIS A 41 -11.01 -17.35 25.55
N ALA A 42 -11.80 -17.84 24.62
CA ALA A 42 -12.30 -19.23 24.61
C ALA A 42 -12.12 -19.94 23.26
N THR A 43 -12.38 -19.26 22.16
CA THR A 43 -12.39 -19.89 20.84
C THR A 43 -11.04 -19.69 20.15
N HIS A 44 -10.30 -20.79 19.99
CA HIS A 44 -9.09 -20.81 19.18
C HIS A 44 -9.43 -21.04 17.72
N GLY A 45 -8.80 -20.28 16.82
CA GLY A 45 -9.00 -20.43 15.39
C GLY A 45 -7.77 -19.98 14.61
N SER A 46 -7.78 -20.28 13.33
CA SER A 46 -6.80 -19.78 12.37
C SER A 46 -7.43 -19.59 11.01
N PHE A 47 -6.88 -18.67 10.25
CA PHE A 47 -7.22 -18.49 8.84
C PHE A 47 -5.97 -18.13 8.03
N THR A 48 -5.96 -18.51 6.77
CA THR A 48 -4.89 -18.15 5.82
C THR A 48 -5.40 -17.12 4.85
N LEU A 49 -4.55 -16.14 4.53
CA LEU A 49 -4.80 -15.03 3.62
C LEU A 49 -3.86 -15.10 2.43
N PRO A 50 -4.31 -14.84 1.19
CA PRO A 50 -3.45 -14.72 0.02
C PRO A 50 -2.73 -13.35 -0.03
N PHE A 51 -2.33 -12.81 1.11
CA PHE A 51 -1.65 -11.53 1.28
C PHE A 51 -0.45 -11.68 2.20
N ILE A 52 0.62 -10.91 1.94
CA ILE A 52 1.84 -10.92 2.75
C ILE A 52 2.17 -9.55 3.35
N ASP A 53 1.52 -8.48 2.89
CA ASP A 53 1.71 -7.13 3.40
C ASP A 53 0.94 -6.89 4.70
N ASP A 54 1.54 -6.12 5.60
CA ASP A 54 1.00 -5.89 6.94
C ASP A 54 -0.35 -5.15 6.92
N ALA A 55 -0.56 -4.26 5.95
CA ALA A 55 -1.80 -3.50 5.85
C ALA A 55 -2.99 -4.39 5.47
N SER A 56 -2.83 -5.27 4.47
CA SER A 56 -3.86 -6.24 4.07
C SER A 56 -4.16 -7.23 5.19
N VAL A 57 -3.12 -7.74 5.87
CA VAL A 57 -3.29 -8.65 7.01
C VAL A 57 -4.07 -7.97 8.14
N SER A 58 -3.68 -6.75 8.54
CA SER A 58 -4.37 -5.98 9.59
C SER A 58 -5.84 -5.68 9.24
N ASN A 59 -6.12 -5.32 7.98
CA ASN A 59 -7.49 -5.12 7.52
C ASN A 59 -8.32 -6.41 7.59
N CYS A 60 -7.74 -7.55 7.20
CA CYS A 60 -8.41 -8.85 7.28
C CYS A 60 -8.66 -9.27 8.74
N ILE A 61 -7.72 -9.02 9.66
CA ILE A 61 -7.94 -9.25 11.09
C ILE A 61 -9.13 -8.40 11.59
N THR A 62 -9.18 -7.13 11.21
CA THR A 62 -10.31 -6.25 11.57
C THR A 62 -11.63 -6.80 11.02
N CYS A 63 -11.66 -7.27 9.77
CA CYS A 63 -12.84 -7.92 9.19
C CYS A 63 -13.21 -9.22 9.92
N ALA A 64 -12.22 -10.02 10.36
CA ALA A 64 -12.45 -11.23 11.14
C ALA A 64 -13.13 -10.95 12.47
N VAL A 65 -12.67 -9.91 13.19
CA VAL A 65 -13.30 -9.45 14.45
C VAL A 65 -14.78 -9.13 14.25
N VAL A 66 -15.08 -8.35 13.21
CA VAL A 66 -16.46 -7.97 12.88
C VAL A 66 -17.29 -9.20 12.51
N ALA A 67 -16.76 -10.09 11.66
CA ALA A 67 -17.46 -11.30 11.23
C ALA A 67 -17.80 -12.22 12.42
N LEU A 68 -16.83 -12.49 13.30
CA LEU A 68 -17.04 -13.30 14.49
C LEU A 68 -18.04 -12.65 15.47
N HIS A 69 -17.98 -11.32 15.61
CA HIS A 69 -18.94 -10.57 16.43
C HIS A 69 -20.39 -10.74 15.92
N PHE A 70 -20.58 -10.79 14.61
CA PHE A 70 -21.89 -11.07 13.99
C PHE A 70 -22.23 -12.56 13.89
N GLY A 71 -21.47 -13.44 14.55
CA GLY A 71 -21.79 -14.86 14.68
C GLY A 71 -21.36 -15.73 13.48
N ILE A 72 -20.49 -15.24 12.60
CA ILE A 72 -19.88 -16.09 11.58
C ILE A 72 -19.01 -17.14 12.27
N LEU A 73 -19.20 -18.42 11.92
CA LEU A 73 -18.44 -19.50 12.52
C LEU A 73 -16.96 -19.47 12.08
N PRO A 74 -16.00 -19.85 12.95
CA PRO A 74 -14.57 -19.85 12.65
C PRO A 74 -14.20 -20.60 11.36
N ASP A 75 -14.81 -21.76 11.11
CA ASP A 75 -14.54 -22.56 9.90
C ASP A 75 -15.01 -21.84 8.61
N VAL A 76 -16.18 -21.18 8.69
CA VAL A 76 -16.70 -20.39 7.57
C VAL A 76 -15.82 -19.18 7.33
N LEU A 77 -15.38 -18.50 8.40
CA LEU A 77 -14.45 -17.40 8.32
C LEU A 77 -13.15 -17.82 7.62
N ALA A 78 -12.54 -18.93 8.07
CA ALA A 78 -11.30 -19.47 7.51
C ALA A 78 -11.42 -19.77 6.00
N GLN A 79 -12.53 -20.42 5.60
CA GLN A 79 -12.81 -20.70 4.19
C GLN A 79 -12.92 -19.42 3.35
N ARG A 80 -13.61 -18.40 3.84
CA ARG A 80 -13.80 -17.13 3.13
C ARG A 80 -12.51 -16.32 3.04
N MET A 81 -11.75 -16.29 4.11
CA MET A 81 -10.45 -15.60 4.14
C MET A 81 -9.46 -16.16 3.12
N ALA A 82 -9.45 -17.49 2.92
CA ALA A 82 -8.59 -18.14 1.95
C ALA A 82 -8.97 -17.85 0.47
N THR A 83 -10.19 -17.40 0.22
CA THR A 83 -10.69 -17.07 -1.13
C THR A 83 -10.69 -15.57 -1.45
N LEU A 84 -10.12 -14.75 -0.58
CA LEU A 84 -9.98 -13.33 -0.86
C LEU A 84 -9.05 -13.11 -2.05
N GLU A 85 -9.36 -12.09 -2.83
CA GLU A 85 -8.53 -11.66 -3.96
C GLU A 85 -7.95 -10.27 -3.67
N PRO A 86 -6.74 -9.96 -4.19
CA PRO A 86 -6.19 -8.63 -4.10
C PRO A 86 -7.16 -7.62 -4.72
N VAL A 87 -7.36 -6.51 -4.01
CA VAL A 87 -8.16 -5.40 -4.56
C VAL A 87 -7.33 -4.73 -5.65
N ALA A 88 -7.90 -4.57 -6.83
CA ALA A 88 -7.25 -3.86 -7.92
C ALA A 88 -6.74 -2.48 -7.46
N MET A 89 -5.58 -2.06 -7.95
CA MET A 89 -4.92 -0.79 -7.58
C MET A 89 -4.53 -0.66 -6.10
N ARG A 90 -4.38 -1.79 -5.37
CA ARG A 90 -3.93 -1.84 -3.97
C ARG A 90 -2.72 -2.76 -3.87
N LEU A 91 -1.50 -2.20 -4.06
CA LEU A 91 -0.23 -2.94 -4.11
C LEU A 91 -0.27 -4.16 -5.07
N GLU A 92 -1.09 -4.06 -6.12
CA GLU A 92 -1.27 -5.10 -7.11
C GLU A 92 -0.03 -5.22 -7.97
N VAL A 93 0.57 -6.40 -8.04
CA VAL A 93 1.78 -6.64 -8.83
C VAL A 93 1.43 -7.28 -10.16
N LYS A 94 1.91 -6.68 -11.24
CA LYS A 94 1.72 -7.15 -12.63
C LYS A 94 3.05 -7.15 -13.38
N GLU A 95 3.22 -8.10 -14.26
CA GLU A 95 4.27 -8.02 -15.28
C GLU A 95 3.85 -7.00 -16.35
N GLY A 96 4.74 -6.02 -16.54
CA GLY A 96 4.57 -5.00 -17.56
C GLY A 96 5.26 -5.37 -18.87
N GLN A 97 5.23 -4.43 -19.82
CA GLN A 97 5.99 -4.57 -21.07
C GLN A 97 7.48 -4.27 -20.85
N HIS A 98 8.32 -4.68 -21.79
CA HIS A 98 9.75 -4.37 -21.82
C HIS A 98 10.52 -4.76 -20.53
N GLY A 99 10.16 -5.91 -19.92
CA GLY A 99 10.84 -6.39 -18.71
C GLY A 99 10.49 -5.64 -17.42
N CYS A 100 9.55 -4.71 -17.45
CA CYS A 100 9.12 -3.98 -16.27
C CYS A 100 8.20 -4.82 -15.38
N THR A 101 8.32 -4.65 -14.07
CA THR A 101 7.34 -5.11 -13.09
C THR A 101 6.59 -3.91 -12.55
N LEU A 102 5.27 -3.91 -12.64
CA LEU A 102 4.40 -2.85 -12.14
C LEU A 102 3.85 -3.21 -10.76
N ILE A 103 3.95 -2.27 -9.82
CA ILE A 103 3.26 -2.31 -8.54
C ILE A 103 2.20 -1.21 -8.60
N ASN A 104 0.94 -1.61 -8.79
CA ASN A 104 -0.16 -0.66 -8.93
C ASN A 104 -0.82 -0.41 -7.56
N ASP A 105 -0.62 0.79 -7.02
CA ASP A 105 -1.25 1.29 -5.79
C ASP A 105 -1.89 2.67 -6.04
N SER A 106 -2.64 2.77 -7.13
CA SER A 106 -3.17 4.04 -7.65
C SER A 106 -4.65 4.29 -7.32
N TYR A 107 -5.18 3.66 -6.28
CA TYR A 107 -6.56 3.92 -5.83
C TYR A 107 -6.68 5.21 -5.02
N ASN A 108 -5.77 5.43 -4.08
CA ASN A 108 -5.70 6.62 -3.21
C ASN A 108 -4.24 6.94 -2.87
N SER A 109 -3.94 8.18 -2.53
CA SER A 109 -2.60 8.60 -2.19
C SER A 109 -2.62 9.60 -1.03
N ASP A 110 -1.86 9.26 0.01
CA ASP A 110 -1.44 10.11 1.11
C ASP A 110 0.00 9.72 1.48
N ILE A 111 0.66 10.52 2.31
CA ILE A 111 2.08 10.32 2.62
C ILE A 111 2.36 9.01 3.37
N ASN A 112 1.45 8.57 4.24
CA ASN A 112 1.62 7.32 5.00
C ASN A 112 1.47 6.11 4.07
N SER A 113 0.44 6.11 3.22
CA SER A 113 0.24 5.05 2.24
C SER A 113 1.34 5.02 1.18
N LEU A 114 1.95 6.17 0.85
CA LEU A 114 3.14 6.23 -0.01
C LEU A 114 4.35 5.55 0.66
N ASP A 115 4.58 5.80 1.96
CA ASP A 115 5.68 5.15 2.71
C ASP A 115 5.53 3.63 2.73
N ILE A 116 4.31 3.13 2.97
CA ILE A 116 3.99 1.69 2.93
C ILE A 116 4.26 1.11 1.54
N ALA A 117 3.83 1.77 0.49
CA ALA A 117 4.00 1.30 -0.88
C ALA A 117 5.49 1.28 -1.31
N LEU A 118 6.27 2.28 -0.91
CA LEU A 118 7.72 2.32 -1.14
C LEU A 118 8.45 1.24 -0.35
N ASP A 119 8.06 0.97 0.90
CA ASP A 119 8.59 -0.13 1.69
C ASP A 119 8.29 -1.48 1.05
N PHE A 120 7.06 -1.69 0.59
CA PHE A 120 6.65 -2.88 -0.15
C PHE A 120 7.51 -3.09 -1.41
N MET A 121 7.68 -2.05 -2.24
CA MET A 121 8.56 -2.10 -3.42
C MET A 121 9.99 -2.47 -3.04
N ASN A 122 10.51 -1.93 -1.93
CA ASN A 122 11.89 -2.14 -1.50
C ASN A 122 12.15 -3.54 -0.93
N ARG A 123 11.17 -4.15 -0.28
CA ARG A 123 11.29 -5.52 0.28
C ARG A 123 11.14 -6.62 -0.77
N ARG A 124 10.60 -6.30 -1.94
CA ARG A 124 10.45 -7.31 -2.98
C ARG A 124 11.80 -7.81 -3.47
N PRO A 125 11.98 -9.14 -3.51
CA PRO A 125 13.16 -9.73 -4.14
C PRO A 125 13.23 -9.30 -5.61
N ASP A 126 14.36 -8.77 -6.01
CA ASP A 126 14.67 -8.48 -7.41
C ASP A 126 16.07 -8.99 -7.73
N GLN A 127 16.13 -10.18 -8.34
CA GLN A 127 17.38 -10.85 -8.66
C GLN A 127 18.25 -10.03 -9.65
N ASN A 128 17.60 -9.22 -10.48
CA ASN A 128 18.29 -8.43 -11.50
C ASN A 128 18.73 -7.06 -10.97
N ARG A 129 18.37 -6.69 -9.74
CA ARG A 129 18.68 -5.38 -9.13
C ARG A 129 18.28 -4.21 -10.02
N ARG A 130 17.11 -4.30 -10.65
CA ARG A 130 16.59 -3.31 -11.58
C ARG A 130 16.39 -1.95 -10.92
N GLU A 131 16.35 -0.91 -11.72
CA GLU A 131 16.05 0.44 -11.25
C GLU A 131 14.64 0.51 -10.65
N ARG A 132 14.50 1.28 -9.57
CA ARG A 132 13.22 1.52 -8.91
C ARG A 132 12.69 2.90 -9.26
N THR A 133 11.58 2.89 -9.95
CA THR A 133 10.91 4.10 -10.45
C THR A 133 9.61 4.31 -9.68
N LEU A 134 9.41 5.53 -9.19
CA LEU A 134 8.12 5.97 -8.63
C LEU A 134 7.41 6.87 -9.63
N ILE A 135 6.19 6.52 -10.01
CA ILE A 135 5.24 7.39 -10.72
C ILE A 135 4.17 7.79 -9.72
N LEU A 136 4.13 9.07 -9.37
CA LEU A 136 3.26 9.63 -8.34
C LEU A 136 2.32 10.67 -8.94
N SER A 137 1.01 10.57 -8.65
CA SER A 137 0.07 11.64 -8.95
C SER A 137 0.04 12.71 -7.85
N ASP A 138 -0.62 13.83 -8.12
CA ASP A 138 -0.95 14.80 -7.06
C ASP A 138 -1.64 14.10 -5.88
N ILE A 139 -1.28 14.52 -4.66
CA ILE A 139 -1.88 14.07 -3.41
C ILE A 139 -2.92 15.09 -2.97
N TYR A 140 -4.16 14.63 -2.77
CA TYR A 140 -5.27 15.46 -2.32
C TYR A 140 -5.54 15.28 -0.82
N GLN A 141 -6.10 16.31 -0.19
CA GLN A 141 -6.64 16.24 1.18
C GLN A 141 -5.60 15.89 2.26
N SER A 142 -4.40 16.44 2.19
CA SER A 142 -3.36 16.20 3.19
C SER A 142 -3.58 16.94 4.52
N GLY A 143 -4.39 17.99 4.53
CA GLY A 143 -4.55 18.90 5.69
C GLY A 143 -3.36 19.85 5.90
N GLU A 144 -2.32 19.74 5.08
CA GLU A 144 -1.09 20.54 5.12
C GLU A 144 -1.04 21.54 3.95
N THR A 145 -0.11 22.49 4.01
CA THR A 145 0.17 23.34 2.85
C THR A 145 0.81 22.49 1.74
N GLU A 146 0.51 22.82 0.49
CA GLU A 146 1.08 22.13 -0.68
C GLU A 146 2.62 22.09 -0.61
N GLN A 147 3.25 23.18 -0.20
CA GLN A 147 4.71 23.27 -0.06
C GLN A 147 5.27 22.29 0.98
N GLN A 148 4.64 22.21 2.17
CA GLN A 148 5.08 21.28 3.23
C GLN A 148 4.87 19.84 2.81
N LEU A 149 3.71 19.51 2.28
CA LEU A 149 3.39 18.17 1.79
C LEU A 149 4.46 17.66 0.81
N TYR A 150 4.78 18.45 -0.23
CA TYR A 150 5.74 17.97 -1.25
C TYR A 150 7.19 18.03 -0.79
N ALA A 151 7.53 18.87 0.19
CA ALA A 151 8.82 18.78 0.88
C ALA A 151 8.97 17.44 1.62
N ASP A 152 7.94 17.03 2.35
CA ASP A 152 7.93 15.76 3.09
C ASP A 152 7.89 14.54 2.15
N VAL A 153 7.13 14.62 1.06
CA VAL A 153 7.14 13.60 0.00
C VAL A 153 8.53 13.44 -0.61
N ALA A 154 9.20 14.55 -0.96
CA ALA A 154 10.54 14.51 -1.54
C ALA A 154 11.57 13.91 -0.56
N ALA A 155 11.49 14.28 0.73
CA ALA A 155 12.33 13.71 1.78
C ALA A 155 12.11 12.21 1.92
N LEU A 156 10.86 11.75 1.91
CA LEU A 156 10.49 10.35 1.98
C LEU A 156 11.02 9.55 0.77
N VAL A 157 10.79 10.04 -0.43
CA VAL A 157 11.23 9.42 -1.71
C VAL A 157 12.75 9.24 -1.71
N LYS A 158 13.49 10.27 -1.28
CA LYS A 158 14.95 10.22 -1.12
C LYS A 158 15.39 9.21 -0.07
N LYS A 159 14.75 9.23 1.12
CA LYS A 159 15.02 8.29 2.23
C LYS A 159 14.82 6.83 1.80
N ARG A 160 13.82 6.56 0.98
CA ARG A 160 13.50 5.23 0.46
C ARG A 160 14.36 4.80 -0.73
N GLY A 161 15.27 5.66 -1.20
CA GLY A 161 16.26 5.34 -2.23
C GLY A 161 15.69 5.19 -3.64
N VAL A 162 14.60 5.88 -3.95
CA VAL A 162 14.04 5.93 -5.31
C VAL A 162 15.02 6.64 -6.22
N LYS A 163 15.37 6.02 -7.36
CA LYS A 163 16.34 6.55 -8.32
C LYS A 163 15.69 7.42 -9.37
N LYS A 164 14.53 7.01 -9.86
CA LYS A 164 13.77 7.72 -10.88
C LYS A 164 12.40 8.10 -10.33
N PHE A 165 12.09 9.39 -10.42
CA PHE A 165 10.82 9.96 -9.98
C PHE A 165 10.07 10.57 -11.16
N ILE A 166 8.79 10.26 -11.29
CA ILE A 166 7.91 10.83 -12.31
C ILE A 166 6.67 11.37 -11.59
N GLY A 167 6.55 12.69 -11.56
CA GLY A 167 5.42 13.41 -10.99
C GLY A 167 4.36 13.69 -12.05
N ILE A 168 3.10 13.37 -11.78
CA ILE A 168 1.97 13.62 -12.70
C ILE A 168 0.91 14.45 -11.98
N GLY A 169 0.76 15.68 -12.41
CA GLY A 169 -0.19 16.63 -11.86
C GLY A 169 0.40 18.03 -11.72
N THR A 170 -0.50 19.01 -11.70
CA THR A 170 -0.11 20.42 -11.67
C THR A 170 0.45 20.87 -10.33
N ALA A 171 0.04 20.22 -9.21
CA ALA A 171 0.59 20.55 -7.90
C ALA A 171 2.04 20.06 -7.78
N LEU A 172 2.34 18.85 -8.22
CA LEU A 172 3.71 18.33 -8.32
C LEU A 172 4.57 19.21 -9.24
N GLY A 173 4.05 19.66 -10.37
CA GLY A 173 4.71 20.57 -11.29
C GLY A 173 5.09 21.91 -10.64
N ARG A 174 4.19 22.50 -9.83
CA ARG A 174 4.48 23.73 -9.07
C ARG A 174 5.56 23.54 -8.02
N GLN A 175 5.65 22.36 -7.42
CA GLN A 175 6.55 22.05 -6.31
C GLN A 175 7.79 21.25 -6.75
N GLN A 176 8.11 21.23 -8.04
CA GLN A 176 9.24 20.46 -8.58
C GLN A 176 10.59 20.78 -7.93
N GLN A 177 10.78 21.99 -7.39
CA GLN A 177 11.98 22.39 -6.67
C GLN A 177 12.25 21.55 -5.42
N ALA A 178 11.21 21.07 -4.74
CA ALA A 178 11.37 20.18 -3.57
C ALA A 178 12.14 18.89 -3.92
N PHE A 179 12.11 18.47 -5.17
CA PHE A 179 12.71 17.23 -5.68
C PHE A 179 14.11 17.42 -6.30
N GLU A 180 14.74 18.59 -6.17
CA GLU A 180 16.06 18.87 -6.79
C GLU A 180 17.16 17.88 -6.35
N GLY A 181 17.04 17.30 -5.16
CA GLY A 181 18.01 16.34 -4.65
C GLY A 181 17.89 14.92 -5.23
N LEU A 182 16.94 14.64 -6.14
CA LEU A 182 16.78 13.35 -6.81
C LEU A 182 17.64 13.29 -8.09
N GLU A 183 18.21 12.12 -8.36
CA GLU A 183 19.11 11.87 -9.48
C GLU A 183 18.39 12.05 -10.83
N THR A 184 17.25 11.40 -10.98
CA THR A 184 16.42 11.49 -12.20
C THR A 184 14.99 11.86 -11.83
N LYS A 185 14.47 12.92 -12.41
CA LYS A 185 13.11 13.39 -12.16
C LYS A 185 12.47 14.00 -13.40
N TYR A 186 11.17 13.73 -13.55
CA TYR A 186 10.34 14.28 -14.63
C TYR A 186 8.99 14.70 -14.05
N PHE A 187 8.38 15.74 -14.65
CA PHE A 187 7.07 16.25 -14.25
C PHE A 187 6.20 16.45 -15.48
N PHE A 188 4.93 16.04 -15.36
CA PHE A 188 3.92 16.15 -16.41
C PHE A 188 2.62 16.67 -15.81
N ASP A 189 1.90 17.51 -16.53
CA ASP A 189 0.64 18.07 -16.04
C ASP A 189 -0.48 17.01 -15.94
N ASN A 190 -0.43 16.00 -16.80
CA ASN A 190 -1.43 14.93 -16.84
C ASN A 190 -0.85 13.63 -17.42
N ILE A 191 -1.63 12.55 -17.31
CA ILE A 191 -1.23 11.21 -17.76
C ILE A 191 -1.01 11.12 -19.29
N ASN A 192 -1.76 11.87 -20.09
CA ASN A 192 -1.64 11.82 -21.55
C ASN A 192 -0.31 12.41 -22.02
N ASP A 193 0.13 13.50 -21.40
CA ASP A 193 1.42 14.11 -21.68
C ASP A 193 2.56 13.15 -21.33
N PHE A 194 2.44 12.43 -20.21
CA PHE A 194 3.40 11.39 -19.84
C PHE A 194 3.44 10.24 -20.84
N ILE A 195 2.29 9.65 -21.19
CA ILE A 195 2.21 8.54 -22.15
C ILE A 195 2.74 8.94 -23.53
N GLY A 196 2.49 10.17 -23.98
CA GLY A 196 3.01 10.71 -25.22
C GLY A 196 4.52 10.98 -25.24
N SER A 197 5.16 11.02 -24.07
CA SER A 197 6.55 11.46 -23.91
C SER A 197 7.58 10.39 -24.32
N LYS A 198 8.82 10.86 -24.51
CA LYS A 198 9.99 9.98 -24.68
C LYS A 198 10.32 9.24 -23.38
N VAL A 199 10.00 9.81 -22.22
CA VAL A 199 10.24 9.21 -20.90
C VAL A 199 9.45 7.92 -20.75
N PHE A 200 8.15 7.93 -21.06
CA PHE A 200 7.32 6.72 -21.05
C PHE A 200 7.87 5.63 -21.97
N LYS A 201 8.25 6.01 -23.19
CA LYS A 201 8.78 5.06 -24.19
C LYS A 201 10.16 4.50 -23.85
N SER A 202 10.88 5.13 -22.92
CA SER A 202 12.20 4.67 -22.47
C SER A 202 12.15 3.78 -21.23
N LEU A 203 10.98 3.52 -20.64
CA LEU A 203 10.84 2.62 -19.50
C LEU A 203 11.09 1.17 -19.92
N HIS A 204 12.13 0.56 -19.37
CA HIS A 204 12.47 -0.85 -19.63
C HIS A 204 13.28 -1.43 -18.46
N ASP A 205 13.08 -2.70 -18.16
CA ASP A 205 13.81 -3.43 -17.12
C ASP A 205 13.79 -2.74 -15.75
N GLU A 206 12.64 -2.19 -15.36
CA GLU A 206 12.46 -1.43 -14.13
C GLU A 206 11.40 -2.06 -13.23
N VAL A 207 11.51 -1.80 -11.92
CA VAL A 207 10.41 -2.02 -10.96
C VAL A 207 9.72 -0.67 -10.75
N ILE A 208 8.48 -0.57 -11.19
CA ILE A 208 7.73 0.69 -11.25
C ILE A 208 6.59 0.65 -10.23
N LEU A 209 6.62 1.57 -9.26
CA LEU A 209 5.49 1.82 -8.38
C LEU A 209 4.61 2.92 -8.96
N LEU A 210 3.35 2.58 -9.27
CA LEU A 210 2.30 3.53 -9.63
C LEU A 210 1.54 3.91 -8.36
N LYS A 211 1.69 5.13 -7.88
CA LYS A 211 1.01 5.63 -6.69
C LYS A 211 0.22 6.89 -7.02
N GLY A 212 -1.08 6.89 -6.73
CA GLY A 212 -1.88 8.05 -7.07
C GLY A 212 -3.33 7.96 -6.65
N ALA A 213 -4.11 8.98 -6.98
CA ALA A 213 -5.55 8.97 -6.85
C ALA A 213 -6.19 8.38 -8.13
N ARG A 214 -7.28 7.64 -7.97
CA ARG A 214 -8.03 7.01 -9.07
C ARG A 214 -8.41 8.01 -10.19
N SER A 215 -8.62 9.29 -9.82
CA SER A 215 -8.95 10.36 -10.78
C SER A 215 -7.87 10.60 -11.86
N PHE A 216 -6.63 10.16 -11.62
CA PHE A 216 -5.53 10.29 -12.59
C PHE A 216 -5.53 9.18 -13.66
N GLY A 217 -6.35 8.13 -13.51
CA GLY A 217 -6.56 7.13 -14.54
C GLY A 217 -5.34 6.26 -14.82
N PHE A 218 -4.52 5.96 -13.81
CA PHE A 218 -3.35 5.06 -13.94
C PHE A 218 -3.74 3.61 -14.23
N ASP A 219 -5.02 3.27 -14.16
CA ASP A 219 -5.60 1.97 -14.44
C ASP A 219 -6.04 1.77 -15.91
N LYS A 220 -5.91 2.82 -16.73
CA LYS A 220 -6.24 2.83 -18.17
C LYS A 220 -4.99 2.68 -19.01
#